data_f9c301dd6f0600d23f74cadf723ee789
#
_entry.id   f9c301dd6f0600d23f74cadf723ee789
#
_cell.length_a   1.000
_cell.length_b   1.000
_cell.length_c   1.000
_cell.angle_alpha   90.00
_cell.angle_beta   90.00
_cell.angle_gamma   90.00
#
_symmetry.space_group_name_H-M   'P 1'
#
loop_
_entity.id
_entity.type
_entity.pdbx_description
1 polymer ?
#
loop_
_entity_poly.entity_id
_entity_poly.type
_entity_poly.pdbx_seq_one_letter_code
_entity_poly.pdbx_strand_id
1 'polypeptide(L)'
;MSDVDIRDDRAAGRLEAFAGTEGEEGTEGEEGRGLAGHIQYFVLESPRRALVPVHTIVEPAHEGKGVAGSLARELYGMAAHEGMVVAPLCPYVVKWAERHPQEAPAVEPELLRAAKDWLTAHPEGF
;
A
#
# COMPACT_ATOMS: atom_id res chain seq x y z
N MET A 1 12.52 -13.11 5.64
CA MET A 1 12.35 -11.93 6.39
C MET A 1 12.62 -10.71 5.55
N SER A 2 11.80 -9.76 5.72
CA SER A 2 11.88 -8.59 4.89
C SER A 2 12.91 -7.61 5.43
N ASP A 3 13.66 -7.01 4.52
CA ASP A 3 14.63 -6.01 4.92
C ASP A 3 14.13 -4.61 4.68
N VAL A 4 12.86 -4.46 4.40
CA VAL A 4 12.33 -3.12 4.15
C VAL A 4 11.77 -2.53 5.42
N ASP A 5 11.88 -1.22 5.50
CA ASP A 5 11.31 -0.44 6.59
C ASP A 5 10.11 0.27 6.01
N ILE A 6 8.94 -0.02 6.52
CA ILE A 6 7.71 0.52 5.94
C ILE A 6 7.17 1.60 6.83
N ARG A 7 6.88 2.74 6.25
CA ARG A 7 6.37 3.90 6.96
C ARG A 7 5.14 4.43 6.27
N ASP A 8 4.19 4.87 7.07
CA ASP A 8 2.95 5.40 6.56
C ASP A 8 2.96 6.91 6.60
N ASP A 9 2.77 7.53 5.45
CA ASP A 9 2.60 8.96 5.37
C ASP A 9 1.14 9.21 5.07
N ARG A 10 0.33 9.26 6.12
CA ARG A 10 -1.12 9.37 5.98
C ARG A 10 -1.52 10.64 5.26
N ALA A 11 -0.81 11.73 5.53
CA ALA A 11 -1.16 13.00 4.93
C ALA A 11 -0.94 12.98 3.43
N ALA A 12 0.06 12.25 2.97
CA ALA A 12 0.33 12.15 1.55
C ALA A 12 -0.41 10.98 0.90
N GLY A 13 -1.02 10.11 1.71
CA GLY A 13 -1.69 8.94 1.18
C GLY A 13 -0.72 7.93 0.61
N ARG A 14 0.41 7.73 1.26
CA ARG A 14 1.45 6.84 0.76
C ARG A 14 1.97 5.95 1.86
N LEU A 15 1.95 4.66 1.61
CA LEU A 15 2.63 3.70 2.46
C LEU A 15 3.94 3.37 1.75
N GLU A 16 5.05 3.72 2.37
CA GLU A 16 6.35 3.71 1.70
C GLU A 16 7.27 2.67 2.29
N ALA A 17 7.99 1.97 1.42
CA ALA A 17 8.97 0.98 1.83
C ALA A 17 10.35 1.50 1.50
N PHE A 18 11.24 1.47 2.48
CA PHE A 18 12.62 1.91 2.31
C PHE A 18 13.52 0.71 2.50
N ALA A 19 14.50 0.57 1.63
CA ALA A 19 15.41 -0.56 1.70
C ALA A 19 16.83 -0.08 1.49
N GLY A 20 17.71 -0.55 2.34
CA GLY A 20 19.13 -0.35 2.10
C GLY A 20 19.61 -1.41 1.15
N THR A 21 20.68 -1.11 0.44
CA THR A 21 21.27 -2.06 -0.46
C THR A 21 22.62 -2.43 0.09
N GLU A 22 22.92 -3.71 0.09
CA GLU A 22 24.20 -4.12 0.58
C GLU A 22 25.29 -3.47 -0.19
N GLY A 23 26.26 -2.98 0.50
CA GLY A 23 27.37 -2.35 -0.15
C GLY A 23 27.15 -0.93 -0.54
N GLU A 24 26.04 -0.37 -0.17
CA GLU A 24 25.78 1.01 -0.49
C GLU A 24 25.99 1.92 0.67
N GLU A 25 26.92 1.57 1.48
CA GLU A 25 27.22 2.47 2.56
C GLU A 25 27.75 3.72 1.97
N GLY A 26 27.64 4.75 2.64
CA GLY A 26 28.03 6.02 2.10
C GLY A 26 26.96 6.70 1.33
N THR A 27 25.88 6.03 1.07
CA THR A 27 24.75 6.67 0.47
C THR A 27 24.23 7.68 1.43
N GLU A 28 23.92 8.82 0.93
CA GLU A 28 23.42 9.78 1.83
C GLU A 28 22.04 9.43 2.23
N GLY A 29 21.44 10.28 2.89
CA GLY A 29 20.17 10.06 3.43
C GLY A 29 20.30 9.24 4.65
N GLU A 30 19.27 9.11 5.38
CA GLU A 30 19.27 8.45 6.57
C GLU A 30 19.76 7.12 6.35
N GLU A 31 20.99 6.99 6.52
CA GLU A 31 21.55 5.71 6.60
C GLU A 31 21.47 4.92 5.35
N GLY A 32 21.50 5.58 4.26
CA GLY A 32 21.60 4.89 3.01
C GLY A 32 20.36 4.14 2.59
N ARG A 33 19.24 4.44 3.20
CA ARG A 33 18.03 3.78 2.78
C ARG A 33 17.28 4.62 1.80
N GLY A 34 16.92 4.03 0.67
CA GLY A 34 16.17 4.72 -0.35
C GLY A 34 14.79 4.13 -0.50
N LEU A 35 13.93 4.86 -1.16
CA LEU A 35 12.59 4.40 -1.41
C LEU A 35 12.62 3.22 -2.36
N ALA A 36 12.11 2.10 -1.90
CA ALA A 36 12.06 0.89 -2.71
C ALA A 36 10.71 0.74 -3.40
N GLY A 37 9.68 1.27 -2.82
CA GLY A 37 8.36 1.19 -3.41
C GLY A 37 7.34 1.84 -2.51
N HIS A 38 6.13 1.96 -3.02
CA HIS A 38 5.06 2.51 -2.20
C HIS A 38 3.70 2.10 -2.74
N ILE A 39 2.69 2.21 -1.88
CA ILE A 39 1.30 2.09 -2.28
C ILE A 39 0.67 3.45 -2.04
N GLN A 40 0.02 3.99 -3.07
CA GLN A 40 -0.73 5.21 -2.94
C GLN A 40 -2.18 4.84 -2.62
N TYR A 41 -2.73 5.46 -1.60
CA TYR A 41 -4.06 5.10 -1.13
C TYR A 41 -4.79 6.34 -0.60
N PHE A 42 -6.08 6.20 -0.39
CA PHE A 42 -6.83 7.22 0.33
C PHE A 42 -7.71 6.53 1.36
N VAL A 43 -8.27 7.33 2.26
CA VAL A 43 -9.19 6.82 3.28
C VAL A 43 -10.59 7.19 2.88
N LEU A 44 -11.42 6.18 2.70
CA LEU A 44 -12.83 6.39 2.41
C LEU A 44 -13.57 6.42 3.74
N GLU A 45 -14.41 7.45 3.94
CA GLU A 45 -15.08 7.57 5.22
C GLU A 45 -16.46 6.94 5.22
N SER A 46 -17.09 6.88 4.09
CA SER A 46 -18.47 6.45 4.00
C SER A 46 -18.64 5.55 2.78
N PRO A 47 -19.42 4.52 2.83
CA PRO A 47 -20.36 4.12 3.88
C PRO A 47 -19.67 3.52 5.09
N ARG A 48 -18.38 3.17 4.98
CA ARG A 48 -17.65 2.74 6.15
C ARG A 48 -16.18 3.08 5.91
N ARG A 49 -15.42 3.23 6.97
CA ARG A 49 -14.03 3.61 6.82
C ARG A 49 -13.23 2.50 6.20
N ALA A 50 -12.47 2.84 5.19
CA ALA A 50 -11.70 1.88 4.45
C ALA A 50 -10.44 2.51 3.90
N LEU A 51 -9.36 1.73 3.87
CA LEU A 51 -8.18 2.13 3.13
C LEU A 51 -8.37 1.67 1.69
N VAL A 52 -8.12 2.55 0.74
CA VAL A 52 -8.35 2.25 -0.67
C VAL A 52 -7.04 2.39 -1.42
N PRO A 53 -6.31 1.28 -1.61
CA PRO A 53 -5.07 1.35 -2.39
C PRO A 53 -5.40 1.51 -3.87
N VAL A 54 -4.70 2.44 -4.52
CA VAL A 54 -4.96 2.79 -5.90
C VAL A 54 -3.80 2.43 -6.80
N HIS A 55 -2.58 2.68 -6.36
CA HIS A 55 -1.38 2.40 -7.15
C HIS A 55 -0.32 1.74 -6.30
N THR A 56 0.37 0.78 -6.87
CA THR A 56 1.52 0.15 -6.22
C THR A 56 2.68 0.28 -7.17
N ILE A 57 3.76 0.89 -6.70
CA ILE A 57 4.94 1.12 -7.52
C ILE A 57 6.16 0.60 -6.78
N VAL A 58 6.98 -0.18 -7.46
CA VAL A 58 8.23 -0.68 -6.91
C VAL A 58 9.35 -0.20 -7.83
N GLU A 59 10.40 0.34 -7.24
CA GLU A 59 11.52 0.82 -8.02
C GLU A 59 12.18 -0.34 -8.73
N PRO A 60 12.63 -0.15 -9.96
CA PRO A 60 13.18 -1.28 -10.73
C PRO A 60 14.30 -2.01 -10.03
N ALA A 61 15.12 -1.30 -9.28
CA ALA A 61 16.23 -1.94 -8.58
C ALA A 61 15.78 -2.90 -7.50
N HIS A 62 14.54 -2.80 -7.09
CA HIS A 62 14.01 -3.62 -6.00
C HIS A 62 12.93 -4.60 -6.44
N GLU A 63 12.67 -4.67 -7.73
CA GLU A 63 11.67 -5.60 -8.22
C GLU A 63 12.12 -7.03 -7.98
N GLY A 64 11.15 -7.89 -7.73
CA GLY A 64 11.45 -9.29 -7.50
C GLY A 64 11.92 -9.60 -6.10
N LYS A 65 11.93 -8.62 -5.20
CA LYS A 65 12.40 -8.83 -3.85
C LYS A 65 11.29 -8.84 -2.82
N GLY A 66 10.05 -8.89 -3.27
CA GLY A 66 8.93 -8.99 -2.34
C GLY A 66 8.48 -7.69 -1.72
N VAL A 67 8.95 -6.55 -2.25
CA VAL A 67 8.60 -5.26 -1.66
C VAL A 67 7.11 -5.00 -1.77
N ALA A 68 6.52 -5.25 -2.93
CA ALA A 68 5.10 -4.99 -3.12
C ALA A 68 4.25 -5.86 -2.21
N GLY A 69 4.64 -7.11 -2.04
CA GLY A 69 3.91 -8.00 -1.13
C GLY A 69 4.00 -7.55 0.31
N SER A 70 5.18 -7.08 0.71
CA SER A 70 5.34 -6.57 2.06
C SER A 70 4.47 -5.34 2.28
N LEU A 71 4.39 -4.47 1.27
CA LEU A 71 3.53 -3.29 1.36
C LEU A 71 2.06 -3.68 1.47
N ALA A 72 1.63 -4.64 0.66
CA ALA A 72 0.24 -5.06 0.70
C ALA A 72 -0.10 -5.65 2.07
N ARG A 73 0.77 -6.50 2.60
CA ARG A 73 0.53 -7.10 3.91
C ARG A 73 0.46 -6.04 4.98
N GLU A 74 1.35 -5.07 4.90
CA GLU A 74 1.37 -4.00 5.89
C GLU A 74 0.11 -3.15 5.81
N LEU A 75 -0.37 -2.90 4.60
CA LEU A 75 -1.58 -2.10 4.43
C LEU A 75 -2.79 -2.78 5.08
N TYR A 76 -2.94 -4.09 4.86
CA TYR A 76 -4.03 -4.82 5.48
C TYR A 76 -3.90 -4.86 7.00
N GLY A 77 -2.66 -5.02 7.49
CA GLY A 77 -2.44 -5.02 8.92
C GLY A 77 -2.76 -3.67 9.55
N MET A 78 -2.38 -2.60 8.86
CA MET A 78 -2.65 -1.26 9.34
C MET A 78 -4.14 -1.00 9.41
N ALA A 79 -4.87 -1.42 8.38
CA ALA A 79 -6.33 -1.26 8.38
C ALA A 79 -6.95 -2.00 9.54
N ALA A 80 -6.55 -3.24 9.75
CA ALA A 80 -7.11 -4.02 10.85
C ALA A 80 -6.82 -3.37 12.18
N HIS A 81 -5.61 -2.87 12.34
CA HIS A 81 -5.22 -2.23 13.59
C HIS A 81 -6.05 -0.97 13.86
N GLU A 82 -6.45 -0.27 12.83
CA GLU A 82 -7.20 0.96 12.99
C GLU A 82 -8.71 0.77 12.84
N GLY A 83 -9.16 -0.47 12.77
CA GLY A 83 -10.59 -0.71 12.68
C GLY A 83 -11.19 -0.41 11.32
N MET A 84 -10.38 -0.43 10.29
CA MET A 84 -10.85 -0.19 8.93
C MET A 84 -10.75 -1.47 8.13
N VAL A 85 -11.44 -1.48 6.98
CA VAL A 85 -11.26 -2.56 6.02
C VAL A 85 -10.46 -2.03 4.84
N VAL A 86 -10.11 -2.89 3.90
CA VAL A 86 -9.40 -2.47 2.71
C VAL A 86 -10.30 -2.72 1.51
N ALA A 87 -10.50 -1.69 0.70
CA ALA A 87 -11.28 -1.80 -0.52
C ALA A 87 -10.31 -1.62 -1.69
N PRO A 88 -9.70 -2.68 -2.19
CA PRO A 88 -8.61 -2.54 -3.14
C PRO A 88 -9.10 -2.19 -4.54
N LEU A 89 -8.54 -1.14 -5.12
CA LEU A 89 -8.76 -0.80 -6.51
C LEU A 89 -7.51 -1.04 -7.33
N CYS A 90 -6.37 -1.13 -6.69
CA CYS A 90 -5.10 -1.38 -7.36
C CYS A 90 -5.05 -2.83 -7.81
N PRO A 91 -4.80 -3.11 -9.09
CA PRO A 91 -4.77 -4.49 -9.57
C PRO A 91 -3.78 -5.39 -8.83
N TYR A 92 -2.64 -4.83 -8.45
CA TYR A 92 -1.68 -5.65 -7.73
C TYR A 92 -2.24 -6.11 -6.39
N VAL A 93 -2.84 -5.18 -5.64
CA VAL A 93 -3.36 -5.51 -4.32
C VAL A 93 -4.54 -6.47 -4.44
N VAL A 94 -5.36 -6.30 -5.48
CA VAL A 94 -6.47 -7.22 -5.70
C VAL A 94 -5.94 -8.64 -5.87
N LYS A 95 -4.91 -8.82 -6.67
CA LYS A 95 -4.36 -10.15 -6.89
C LYS A 95 -3.67 -10.68 -5.66
N TRP A 96 -2.98 -9.82 -4.93
CA TRP A 96 -2.34 -10.23 -3.70
C TRP A 96 -3.38 -10.75 -2.71
N ALA A 97 -4.50 -10.05 -2.62
CA ALA A 97 -5.56 -10.44 -1.69
C ALA A 97 -6.15 -11.79 -2.06
N GLU A 98 -6.28 -12.06 -3.35
CA GLU A 98 -6.82 -13.34 -3.79
C GLU A 98 -5.93 -14.51 -3.38
N ARG A 99 -4.63 -14.25 -3.30
CA ARG A 99 -3.69 -15.28 -2.90
C ARG A 99 -3.54 -15.40 -1.40
N HIS A 100 -4.01 -14.41 -0.66
CA HIS A 100 -3.85 -14.36 0.79
C HIS A 100 -5.17 -14.09 1.48
N PRO A 101 -6.17 -14.94 1.25
CA PRO A 101 -7.52 -14.64 1.76
C PRO A 101 -7.58 -14.58 3.29
N GLN A 102 -6.65 -15.21 3.97
CA GLN A 102 -6.67 -15.18 5.42
C GLN A 102 -6.15 -13.86 5.96
N GLU A 103 -5.33 -13.17 5.17
CA GLU A 103 -4.79 -11.89 5.59
C GLU A 103 -5.54 -10.74 4.97
N ALA A 104 -6.31 -11.00 3.94
CA ALA A 104 -6.95 -9.95 3.15
C ALA A 104 -8.42 -10.27 2.96
N PRO A 105 -9.24 -9.98 3.96
CA PRO A 105 -10.66 -10.30 3.86
C PRO A 105 -11.33 -9.52 2.73
N ALA A 106 -12.27 -10.16 2.08
CA ALA A 106 -13.02 -9.52 1.01
C ALA A 106 -14.00 -8.52 1.60
N VAL A 107 -14.35 -7.51 0.80
CA VAL A 107 -15.33 -6.53 1.23
C VAL A 107 -16.52 -6.60 0.28
N GLU A 108 -17.60 -5.97 0.69
CA GLU A 108 -18.83 -5.99 -0.09
C GLU A 108 -18.65 -5.22 -1.38
N PRO A 109 -19.30 -5.67 -2.46
CA PRO A 109 -19.22 -4.95 -3.72
C PRO A 109 -19.65 -3.50 -3.64
N GLU A 110 -20.58 -3.18 -2.73
CA GLU A 110 -21.02 -1.81 -2.56
C GLU A 110 -19.91 -0.91 -2.10
N LEU A 111 -19.03 -1.43 -1.25
CA LEU A 111 -17.92 -0.63 -0.76
C LEU A 111 -16.92 -0.37 -1.88
N LEU A 112 -16.67 -1.38 -2.72
CA LEU A 112 -15.79 -1.19 -3.86
C LEU A 112 -16.36 -0.16 -4.82
N ARG A 113 -17.66 -0.17 -5.02
CA ARG A 113 -18.30 0.81 -5.88
C ARG A 113 -18.15 2.21 -5.31
N ALA A 114 -18.36 2.34 -4.00
CA ALA A 114 -18.23 3.64 -3.35
C ALA A 114 -16.80 4.17 -3.49
N ALA A 115 -15.83 3.28 -3.37
CA ALA A 115 -14.42 3.67 -3.51
C ALA A 115 -14.14 4.15 -4.93
N LYS A 116 -14.65 3.44 -5.93
CA LYS A 116 -14.47 3.85 -7.31
C LYS A 116 -15.13 5.18 -7.60
N ASP A 117 -16.32 5.37 -7.06
CA ASP A 117 -17.04 6.63 -7.27
C ASP A 117 -16.29 7.79 -6.65
N TRP A 118 -15.75 7.57 -5.48
CA TRP A 118 -14.97 8.62 -4.82
C TRP A 118 -13.76 9.00 -5.67
N LEU A 119 -13.06 7.99 -6.18
CA LEU A 119 -11.86 8.24 -6.98
C LEU A 119 -12.21 8.98 -8.26
N THR A 120 -13.30 8.62 -8.90
CA THR A 120 -13.74 9.28 -10.11
C THR A 120 -14.04 10.75 -9.85
N ALA A 121 -14.57 11.06 -8.67
CA ALA A 121 -14.89 12.43 -8.32
C ALA A 121 -13.68 13.23 -7.88
N HIS A 122 -12.56 12.56 -7.61
CA HIS A 122 -11.35 13.24 -7.11
C HIS A 122 -10.14 12.84 -7.93
N PRO A 123 -10.14 13.13 -9.23
CA PRO A 123 -9.06 12.59 -10.09
C PRO A 123 -7.71 13.23 -9.87
N GLU A 124 -7.66 14.44 -9.33
CA GLU A 124 -6.38 15.10 -9.24
C GLU A 124 -5.48 14.50 -8.22
N GLY A 125 -5.87 13.73 -7.32
CA GLY A 125 -4.98 13.18 -6.34
C GLY A 125 -4.29 11.93 -6.80
N PHE A 126 -4.77 11.36 -7.86
CA PHE A 126 -4.34 10.05 -8.29
C PHE A 126 -4.31 9.98 -9.81
#